data_e5eb418f03f72c2f9ba4b85c2b6cda8c
#
_entry.id   e5eb418f03f72c2f9ba4b85c2b6cda8c
#
_cell.length_a   1.000
_cell.length_b   1.000
_cell.length_c   1.000
_cell.angle_alpha   90.00
_cell.angle_beta   90.00
_cell.angle_gamma   90.00
#
_symmetry.space_group_name_H-M   'P 1'
#
loop_
_entity.id
_entity.type
_entity.pdbx_description
1 polymer ?
#
loop_
_entity_poly.entity_id
_entity_poly.type
_entity_poly.pdbx_seq_one_letter_code
_entity_poly.pdbx_strand_id
1 'polypeptide(L)'
;MERVCIVLGGDHAMTDETFLRLVRHNTWANLRLLELCGALPPEQLGWTVPGTFGTLNRTLHHIVAAEHGYLERLTGEPPPIEVEGRGKPLSGGWSMGELVERASSNGQRMERLVSGGFDPLRVISDGTSRVVAAIVAAQYVHHGSDHRAHAGTILGAHGVEIPLDANEDGLDLWGYGTTTGESGSA
;
A
#
# COMPACT_ATOMS: atom_id res chain seq x y z
N MET A 1 47.20 -4.28 -21.01
CA MET A 1 45.74 -4.22 -20.75
C MET A 1 45.52 -4.14 -19.25
N GLU A 2 45.55 -2.93 -18.71
CA GLU A 2 45.32 -2.71 -17.27
C GLU A 2 43.81 -2.80 -16.98
N ARG A 3 43.45 -3.67 -16.06
CA ARG A 3 42.10 -3.71 -15.51
C ARG A 3 41.95 -2.55 -14.51
N VAL A 4 41.16 -1.55 -14.88
CA VAL A 4 40.72 -0.54 -13.94
C VAL A 4 39.75 -1.21 -12.97
N CYS A 5 40.20 -1.48 -11.75
CA CYS A 5 39.35 -1.85 -10.63
C CYS A 5 38.68 -0.55 -10.12
N ILE A 6 37.41 -0.35 -10.46
CA ILE A 6 36.62 0.70 -9.80
C ILE A 6 36.29 0.15 -8.42
N VAL A 7 36.98 0.64 -7.42
CA VAL A 7 36.60 0.46 -6.01
C VAL A 7 35.43 1.41 -5.76
N LEU A 8 34.22 0.90 -5.77
CA LEU A 8 33.06 1.60 -5.24
C LEU A 8 33.20 1.62 -3.72
N GLY A 9 33.78 2.68 -3.21
CA GLY A 9 33.86 2.93 -1.79
C GLY A 9 32.55 3.51 -1.28
N GLY A 10 32.11 3.02 -0.11
CA GLY A 10 31.05 3.61 0.71
C GLY A 10 29.87 2.65 0.92
N ASP A 11 29.90 1.91 2.03
CA ASP A 11 28.78 1.20 2.64
C ASP A 11 27.68 2.18 3.14
N HIS A 12 27.16 3.00 2.28
CA HIS A 12 25.85 3.60 2.50
C HIS A 12 24.88 2.83 1.59
N ALA A 13 24.05 1.97 2.20
CA ALA A 13 22.87 1.47 1.52
C ALA A 13 22.12 2.70 0.98
N MET A 14 22.26 2.95 -0.31
CA MET A 14 21.51 4.06 -0.95
C MET A 14 20.04 3.69 -0.84
N THR A 15 19.29 4.52 -0.14
CA THR A 15 17.83 4.42 -0.14
C THR A 15 17.36 4.46 -1.60
N ASP A 16 16.58 3.48 -2.02
CA ASP A 16 15.94 3.52 -3.33
C ASP A 16 14.83 4.57 -3.30
N GLU A 17 15.17 5.79 -3.69
CA GLU A 17 14.26 6.93 -3.72
C GLU A 17 13.02 6.66 -4.57
N THR A 18 13.15 5.88 -5.64
CA THR A 18 12.02 5.49 -6.48
C THR A 18 11.06 4.60 -5.71
N PHE A 19 11.59 3.58 -5.02
CA PHE A 19 10.77 2.68 -4.23
C PHE A 19 10.16 3.40 -3.02
N LEU A 20 10.88 4.30 -2.38
CA LEU A 20 10.35 5.12 -1.30
C LEU A 20 9.17 5.99 -1.76
N ARG A 21 9.23 6.58 -2.95
CA ARG A 21 8.10 7.31 -3.54
C ARG A 21 6.91 6.40 -3.80
N LEU A 22 7.11 5.19 -4.30
CA LEU A 22 6.04 4.22 -4.49
C LEU A 22 5.36 3.85 -3.16
N VAL A 23 6.11 3.69 -2.08
CA VAL A 23 5.58 3.43 -0.74
C VAL A 23 4.75 4.62 -0.23
N ARG A 24 5.27 5.83 -0.36
CA ARG A 24 4.56 7.06 0.03
C ARG A 24 3.27 7.27 -0.77
N HIS A 25 3.37 7.10 -2.09
CA HIS A 25 2.19 7.12 -2.96
C HIS A 25 1.14 6.08 -2.54
N ASN A 26 1.55 4.83 -2.29
CA ASN A 26 0.62 3.78 -1.88
C ASN A 26 -0.14 4.17 -0.60
N THR A 27 0.56 4.71 0.38
CA THR A 27 -0.05 5.19 1.64
C THR A 27 -1.02 6.33 1.39
N TRP A 28 -0.59 7.35 0.63
CA TRP A 28 -1.43 8.50 0.27
C TRP A 28 -2.70 8.06 -0.46
N ALA A 29 -2.58 7.22 -1.48
CA ALA A 29 -3.72 6.75 -2.27
C ALA A 29 -4.70 5.90 -1.45
N ASN A 30 -4.20 5.07 -0.52
CA ASN A 30 -5.05 4.31 0.39
C ASN A 30 -5.82 5.25 1.33
N LEU A 31 -5.16 6.24 1.91
CA LEU A 31 -5.81 7.20 2.81
C LEU A 31 -6.88 8.03 2.08
N ARG A 32 -6.61 8.49 0.86
CA ARG A 32 -7.60 9.22 0.04
C ARG A 32 -8.80 8.35 -0.33
N LEU A 33 -8.59 7.08 -0.68
CA LEU A 33 -9.68 6.15 -0.93
C LEU A 33 -10.51 5.89 0.32
N LEU A 34 -9.87 5.71 1.49
CA LEU A 34 -10.57 5.51 2.76
C LEU A 34 -11.38 6.75 3.17
N GLU A 35 -10.84 7.94 2.96
CA GLU A 35 -11.54 9.21 3.20
C GLU A 35 -12.80 9.33 2.32
N LEU A 36 -12.67 9.07 1.02
CA LEU A 36 -13.79 9.06 0.08
C LEU A 36 -14.87 8.06 0.52
N CYS A 37 -14.47 6.82 0.81
CA CYS A 37 -15.40 5.78 1.21
C CYS A 37 -16.03 6.05 2.59
N GLY A 38 -15.31 6.72 3.48
CA GLY A 38 -15.81 7.12 4.80
C GLY A 38 -16.91 8.18 4.75
N ALA A 39 -17.00 8.95 3.67
CA ALA A 39 -18.06 9.93 3.43
C ALA A 39 -19.33 9.31 2.82
N LEU A 40 -19.29 8.04 2.40
CA LEU A 40 -20.44 7.35 1.81
C LEU A 40 -21.43 6.91 2.90
N PRO A 41 -22.73 6.83 2.58
CA PRO A 41 -23.71 6.12 3.41
C PRO A 41 -23.26 4.69 3.71
N PRO A 42 -23.42 4.19 4.94
CA PRO A 42 -22.90 2.88 5.34
C PRO A 42 -23.37 1.71 4.47
N GLU A 43 -24.59 1.77 3.94
CA GLU A 43 -25.14 0.76 3.04
C GLU A 43 -24.39 0.66 1.72
N GLN A 44 -23.78 1.74 1.25
CA GLN A 44 -23.00 1.78 0.01
C GLN A 44 -21.67 1.06 0.12
N LEU A 45 -21.16 0.88 1.33
CA LEU A 45 -19.99 0.04 1.57
C LEU A 45 -20.25 -1.45 1.26
N GLY A 46 -21.52 -1.84 1.15
CA GLY A 46 -21.95 -3.16 0.71
C GLY A 46 -21.91 -3.37 -0.81
N TRP A 47 -21.69 -2.34 -1.62
CA TRP A 47 -21.64 -2.44 -3.07
C TRP A 47 -20.57 -3.42 -3.55
N THR A 48 -20.89 -4.11 -4.67
CA THR A 48 -19.97 -5.07 -5.31
C THR A 48 -20.24 -5.11 -6.81
N VAL A 49 -19.23 -5.54 -7.57
CA VAL A 49 -19.30 -5.74 -9.02
C VAL A 49 -18.66 -7.09 -9.36
N PRO A 50 -19.23 -7.90 -10.26
CA PRO A 50 -18.59 -9.14 -10.71
C PRO A 50 -17.18 -8.90 -11.22
N GLY A 51 -16.23 -9.76 -10.80
CA GLY A 51 -14.83 -9.64 -11.16
C GLY A 51 -13.98 -8.79 -10.20
N THR A 52 -14.58 -8.15 -9.20
CA THR A 52 -13.85 -7.48 -8.12
C THR A 52 -13.63 -8.41 -6.93
N PHE A 53 -12.83 -7.98 -5.94
CA PHE A 53 -12.47 -8.81 -4.78
C PHE A 53 -13.65 -9.14 -3.86
N GLY A 54 -14.73 -8.39 -3.94
CA GLY A 54 -15.93 -8.55 -3.12
C GLY A 54 -16.62 -7.21 -2.88
N THR A 55 -17.23 -7.01 -1.70
CA THR A 55 -17.83 -5.71 -1.38
C THR A 55 -16.76 -4.63 -1.22
N LEU A 56 -17.15 -3.38 -1.39
CA LEU A 56 -16.28 -2.23 -1.17
C LEU A 56 -15.65 -2.30 0.23
N ASN A 57 -16.47 -2.50 1.27
CA ASN A 57 -16.00 -2.67 2.64
C ASN A 57 -14.94 -3.77 2.79
N ARG A 58 -15.21 -4.96 2.20
CA ARG A 58 -14.27 -6.08 2.24
C ARG A 58 -12.95 -5.74 1.55
N THR A 59 -13.02 -5.02 0.42
CA THR A 59 -11.83 -4.61 -0.34
C THR A 59 -10.97 -3.65 0.47
N LEU A 60 -11.56 -2.64 1.12
CA LEU A 60 -10.84 -1.70 1.97
C LEU A 60 -10.14 -2.39 3.15
N HIS A 61 -10.86 -3.27 3.86
CA HIS A 61 -10.29 -4.06 4.95
C HIS A 61 -9.13 -4.94 4.47
N HIS A 62 -9.28 -5.55 3.30
CA HIS A 62 -8.28 -6.43 2.74
C HIS A 62 -6.98 -5.69 2.38
N ILE A 63 -7.07 -4.49 1.80
CA ILE A 63 -5.89 -3.66 1.54
C ILE A 63 -5.09 -3.47 2.82
N VAL A 64 -5.74 -2.97 3.86
CA VAL A 64 -5.06 -2.63 5.13
C VAL A 64 -4.53 -3.86 5.87
N ALA A 65 -5.30 -4.95 5.89
CA ALA A 65 -4.90 -6.19 6.54
C ALA A 65 -3.73 -6.88 5.82
N ALA A 66 -3.71 -6.85 4.48
CA ALA A 66 -2.62 -7.43 3.70
C ALA A 66 -1.32 -6.67 3.90
N GLU A 67 -1.37 -5.34 3.97
CA GLU A 67 -0.19 -4.52 4.29
C GLU A 67 0.43 -4.88 5.64
N HIS A 68 -0.39 -5.14 6.66
CA HIS A 68 0.09 -5.68 7.94
C HIS A 68 0.85 -6.99 7.77
N GLY A 69 0.28 -7.93 7.02
CA GLY A 69 0.89 -9.23 6.77
C GLY A 69 2.22 -9.14 6.03
N TYR A 70 2.35 -8.20 5.09
CA TYR A 70 3.62 -7.96 4.39
C TYR A 70 4.67 -7.35 5.32
N LEU A 71 4.29 -6.37 6.15
CA LEU A 71 5.16 -5.77 7.14
C LEU A 71 5.65 -6.79 8.17
N GLU A 72 4.75 -7.63 8.70
CA GLU A 72 5.13 -8.72 9.61
C GLU A 72 6.20 -9.64 8.98
N ARG A 73 6.00 -10.01 7.70
CA ARG A 73 6.99 -10.84 6.99
C ARG A 73 8.32 -10.14 6.77
N LEU A 74 8.30 -8.83 6.50
CA LEU A 74 9.50 -8.04 6.27
C LEU A 74 10.26 -7.72 7.55
N THR A 75 9.59 -7.46 8.66
CA THR A 75 10.22 -7.02 9.90
C THR A 75 10.39 -8.15 10.92
N GLY A 76 9.57 -9.19 10.84
CA GLY A 76 9.43 -10.20 11.89
C GLY A 76 8.66 -9.71 13.11
N GLU A 77 8.21 -8.45 13.10
CA GLU A 77 7.46 -7.84 14.18
C GLU A 77 5.95 -8.01 13.94
N PRO A 78 5.18 -8.48 14.92
CA PRO A 78 3.73 -8.52 14.80
C PRO A 78 3.19 -7.09 14.65
N PRO A 79 1.99 -6.93 14.07
CA PRO A 79 1.35 -5.64 14.03
C PRO A 79 1.14 -5.10 15.45
N PRO A 80 1.24 -3.78 15.66
CA PRO A 80 1.07 -3.17 16.98
C PRO A 80 -0.35 -3.32 17.55
N ILE A 81 -1.27 -3.79 16.75
CA ILE A 81 -2.68 -4.02 17.08
C ILE A 81 -3.02 -5.45 16.64
N GLU A 82 -3.58 -6.26 17.56
CA GLU A 82 -3.97 -7.63 17.25
C GLU A 82 -4.91 -7.68 16.03
N VAL A 83 -4.45 -8.40 15.00
CA VAL A 83 -5.27 -8.74 13.84
C VAL A 83 -5.77 -10.14 14.07
N GLU A 84 -7.05 -10.30 14.42
CA GLU A 84 -7.63 -11.63 14.53
C GLU A 84 -7.56 -12.35 13.18
N GLY A 85 -6.72 -13.36 13.12
CA GLY A 85 -6.73 -14.42 12.13
C GLY A 85 -6.19 -14.04 10.74
N ARG A 86 -5.07 -14.66 10.35
CA ARG A 86 -4.63 -14.69 8.94
C ARG A 86 -5.77 -15.21 8.05
N GLY A 87 -6.26 -14.35 7.15
CA GLY A 87 -7.18 -14.74 6.08
C GLY A 87 -8.63 -14.99 6.47
N LYS A 88 -9.04 -14.73 7.71
CA LYS A 88 -10.46 -14.74 8.07
C LYS A 88 -11.02 -13.32 7.97
N PRO A 89 -12.22 -13.14 7.40
CA PRO A 89 -12.92 -11.87 7.53
C PRO A 89 -13.10 -11.62 9.03
N LEU A 90 -12.65 -10.44 9.49
CA LEU A 90 -12.84 -10.02 10.86
C LEU A 90 -14.34 -10.02 11.15
N SER A 91 -14.78 -10.86 12.07
CA SER A 91 -16.14 -10.83 12.57
C SER A 91 -16.26 -9.55 13.39
N GLY A 92 -16.85 -8.54 12.79
CA GLY A 92 -17.03 -7.24 13.43
C GLY A 92 -16.30 -6.07 12.77
N GLY A 93 -15.35 -6.31 11.89
CA GLY A 93 -14.68 -5.30 11.06
C GLY A 93 -14.10 -4.10 11.82
N TRP A 94 -13.04 -3.52 11.29
CA TRP A 94 -12.58 -2.21 11.76
C TRP A 94 -13.55 -1.12 11.30
N SER A 95 -13.78 -0.12 12.12
CA SER A 95 -14.43 1.11 11.69
C SER A 95 -13.57 1.82 10.64
N MET A 96 -14.15 2.72 9.88
CA MET A 96 -13.41 3.51 8.89
C MET A 96 -12.27 4.32 9.54
N GLY A 97 -12.48 4.86 10.74
CA GLY A 97 -11.44 5.55 11.51
C GLY A 97 -10.26 4.61 11.85
N GLU A 98 -10.54 3.39 12.30
CA GLU A 98 -9.51 2.40 12.57
C GLU A 98 -8.77 1.96 11.30
N LEU A 99 -9.44 1.88 10.16
CA LEU A 99 -8.79 1.61 8.87
C LEU A 99 -7.81 2.73 8.50
N VAL A 100 -8.19 3.98 8.67
CA VAL A 100 -7.33 5.15 8.41
C VAL A 100 -6.09 5.12 9.32
N GLU A 101 -6.27 4.91 10.63
CA GLU A 101 -5.17 4.83 11.58
C GLU A 101 -4.19 3.70 11.23
N ARG A 102 -4.72 2.53 10.89
CA ARG A 102 -3.93 1.36 10.50
C ARG A 102 -3.17 1.56 9.20
N ALA A 103 -3.83 2.10 8.16
CA ALA A 103 -3.20 2.42 6.89
C ALA A 103 -2.06 3.42 7.06
N SER A 104 -2.28 4.47 7.86
CA SER A 104 -1.26 5.46 8.19
C SER A 104 -0.07 4.83 8.93
N SER A 105 -0.34 3.99 9.94
CA SER A 105 0.69 3.27 10.69
C SER A 105 1.49 2.32 9.79
N ASN A 106 0.82 1.58 8.91
CA ASN A 106 1.47 0.69 7.94
C ASN A 106 2.42 1.46 7.02
N GLY A 107 1.94 2.57 6.46
CA GLY A 107 2.75 3.42 5.59
C GLY A 107 4.01 3.93 6.28
N GLN A 108 3.87 4.47 7.49
CA GLN A 108 5.01 4.95 8.28
C GLN A 108 6.01 3.83 8.62
N ARG A 109 5.54 2.62 8.93
CA ARG A 109 6.40 1.47 9.19
C ARG A 109 7.16 1.05 7.94
N MET A 110 6.47 0.99 6.80
CA MET A 110 7.10 0.63 5.52
C MET A 110 8.10 1.69 5.08
N GLU A 111 7.78 2.97 5.23
CA GLU A 111 8.70 4.08 4.94
C GLU A 111 9.97 4.01 5.80
N ARG A 112 9.83 3.77 7.11
CA ARG A 112 10.99 3.59 8.00
C ARG A 112 11.84 2.39 7.61
N LEU A 113 11.22 1.28 7.22
CA LEU A 113 11.93 0.08 6.77
C LEU A 113 12.77 0.37 5.52
N VAL A 114 12.18 1.01 4.52
CA VAL A 114 12.86 1.33 3.25
C VAL A 114 13.97 2.37 3.48
N SER A 115 13.68 3.43 4.24
CA SER A 115 14.66 4.49 4.53
C SER A 115 15.81 3.98 5.42
N GLY A 116 15.57 3.00 6.26
CA GLY A 116 16.57 2.37 7.12
C GLY A 116 17.51 1.40 6.40
N GLY A 117 17.23 1.09 5.13
CA GLY A 117 18.05 0.20 4.30
C GLY A 117 17.84 -1.28 4.65
N PHE A 118 16.71 -1.87 4.26
CA PHE A 118 16.54 -3.31 4.39
C PHE A 118 17.31 -4.05 3.29
N ASP A 119 17.75 -5.30 3.60
CA ASP A 119 18.38 -6.16 2.59
C ASP A 119 17.31 -6.77 1.67
N PRO A 120 17.22 -6.33 0.39
CA PRO A 120 16.22 -6.82 -0.55
C PRO A 120 16.43 -8.29 -0.95
N LEU A 121 17.64 -8.80 -0.80
CA LEU A 121 17.98 -10.20 -1.14
C LEU A 121 17.81 -11.15 0.04
N ARG A 122 17.54 -10.63 1.23
CA ARG A 122 17.27 -11.45 2.41
C ARG A 122 16.15 -12.45 2.14
N VAL A 123 16.41 -13.72 2.41
CA VAL A 123 15.40 -14.77 2.28
C VAL A 123 14.52 -14.81 3.51
N ILE A 124 13.21 -14.72 3.28
CA ILE A 124 12.17 -14.89 4.27
C ILE A 124 11.61 -16.29 4.10
N SER A 125 11.52 -17.06 5.21
CA SER A 125 10.95 -18.42 5.20
C SER A 125 9.97 -18.56 6.36
N ASP A 126 8.83 -19.19 6.11
CA ASP A 126 7.83 -19.57 7.11
C ASP A 126 7.82 -21.10 7.39
N GLY A 127 8.86 -21.80 6.92
CA GLY A 127 8.98 -23.24 7.04
C GLY A 127 8.32 -24.03 5.89
N THR A 128 7.40 -23.43 5.14
CA THR A 128 6.69 -24.04 4.02
C THR A 128 7.02 -23.38 2.68
N SER A 129 7.32 -22.09 2.71
CA SER A 129 7.66 -21.30 1.54
C SER A 129 8.90 -20.44 1.79
N ARG A 130 9.55 -20.03 0.71
CA ARG A 130 10.71 -19.13 0.71
C ARG A 130 10.49 -18.04 -0.32
N VAL A 131 10.78 -16.81 0.07
CA VAL A 131 10.66 -15.63 -0.81
C VAL A 131 11.76 -14.62 -0.45
N VAL A 132 12.27 -13.88 -1.41
CA VAL A 132 13.19 -12.76 -1.11
C VAL A 132 12.41 -11.53 -0.68
N ALA A 133 13.00 -10.75 0.22
CA ALA A 133 12.35 -9.56 0.81
C ALA A 133 11.88 -8.57 -0.24
N ALA A 134 12.62 -8.38 -1.35
CA ALA A 134 12.23 -7.53 -2.47
C ALA A 134 10.85 -7.88 -3.05
N ILE A 135 10.53 -9.18 -3.16
CA ILE A 135 9.21 -9.62 -3.67
C ILE A 135 8.09 -9.21 -2.71
N VAL A 136 8.30 -9.39 -1.39
CA VAL A 136 7.30 -9.00 -0.39
C VAL A 136 7.11 -7.49 -0.36
N ALA A 137 8.20 -6.73 -0.48
CA ALA A 137 8.17 -5.28 -0.52
C ALA A 137 7.48 -4.74 -1.79
N ALA A 138 7.78 -5.32 -2.96
CA ALA A 138 7.09 -4.98 -4.21
C ALA A 138 5.59 -5.34 -4.13
N GLN A 139 5.26 -6.50 -3.55
CA GLN A 139 3.88 -6.94 -3.38
C GLN A 139 3.09 -6.00 -2.46
N TYR A 140 3.71 -5.38 -1.46
CA TYR A 140 3.07 -4.38 -0.62
C TYR A 140 2.45 -3.25 -1.44
N VAL A 141 3.17 -2.70 -2.41
CA VAL A 141 2.70 -1.61 -3.29
C VAL A 141 1.74 -2.13 -4.36
N HIS A 142 2.13 -3.22 -5.05
CA HIS A 142 1.35 -3.77 -6.17
C HIS A 142 -0.05 -4.20 -5.73
N HIS A 143 -0.15 -4.92 -4.60
CA HIS A 143 -1.42 -5.37 -4.03
C HIS A 143 -2.36 -4.20 -3.69
N GLY A 144 -1.82 -3.13 -3.10
CA GLY A 144 -2.59 -1.91 -2.85
C GLY A 144 -3.17 -1.32 -4.12
N SER A 145 -2.37 -1.24 -5.19
CA SER A 145 -2.79 -0.74 -6.49
C SER A 145 -3.91 -1.58 -7.11
N ASP A 146 -3.75 -2.92 -7.12
CA ASP A 146 -4.77 -3.83 -7.67
C ASP A 146 -6.12 -3.67 -6.96
N HIS A 147 -6.11 -3.62 -5.64
CA HIS A 147 -7.34 -3.53 -4.87
C HIS A 147 -7.96 -2.13 -4.89
N ARG A 148 -7.16 -1.06 -5.03
CA ARG A 148 -7.70 0.28 -5.32
C ARG A 148 -8.41 0.32 -6.67
N ALA A 149 -7.89 -0.37 -7.69
CA ALA A 149 -8.58 -0.51 -8.98
C ALA A 149 -9.93 -1.24 -8.84
N HIS A 150 -10.00 -2.30 -8.02
CA HIS A 150 -11.27 -2.96 -7.70
C HIS A 150 -12.25 -2.02 -7.00
N ALA A 151 -11.81 -1.25 -6.01
CA ALA A 151 -12.65 -0.26 -5.33
C ALA A 151 -13.14 0.83 -6.29
N GLY A 152 -12.26 1.34 -7.15
CA GLY A 152 -12.61 2.31 -8.20
C GLY A 152 -13.65 1.77 -9.18
N THR A 153 -13.52 0.49 -9.58
CA THR A 153 -14.50 -0.18 -10.43
C THR A 153 -15.87 -0.26 -9.75
N ILE A 154 -15.92 -0.58 -8.45
CA ILE A 154 -17.18 -0.64 -7.69
C ILE A 154 -17.80 0.75 -7.60
N LEU A 155 -17.02 1.76 -7.22
CA LEU A 155 -17.48 3.14 -7.07
C LEU A 155 -18.04 3.69 -8.40
N GLY A 156 -17.28 3.57 -9.50
CA GLY A 156 -17.67 4.05 -10.81
C GLY A 156 -18.92 3.36 -11.34
N ALA A 157 -19.10 2.05 -11.12
CA ALA A 157 -20.29 1.33 -11.50
C ALA A 157 -21.56 1.82 -10.78
N HIS A 158 -21.42 2.49 -9.65
CA HIS A 158 -22.50 3.08 -8.86
C HIS A 158 -22.56 4.61 -8.97
N GLY A 159 -21.85 5.19 -9.94
CA GLY A 159 -21.89 6.63 -10.21
C GLY A 159 -21.12 7.50 -9.22
N VAL A 160 -20.22 6.91 -8.42
CA VAL A 160 -19.32 7.64 -7.55
C VAL A 160 -17.96 7.72 -8.23
N GLU A 161 -17.58 8.91 -8.65
CA GLU A 161 -16.29 9.17 -9.25
C GLU A 161 -15.24 9.37 -8.15
N ILE A 162 -14.04 8.81 -8.34
CA ILE A 162 -12.90 9.18 -7.53
C ILE A 162 -12.54 10.62 -7.92
N PRO A 163 -12.51 11.57 -6.96
CA PRO A 163 -12.19 12.94 -7.28
C PRO A 163 -10.82 13.03 -7.95
N LEU A 164 -10.81 13.58 -9.14
CA LEU A 164 -9.59 13.90 -9.85
C LEU A 164 -9.03 15.20 -9.26
N ASP A 165 -7.71 15.33 -9.21
CA ASP A 165 -7.11 16.61 -8.90
C ASP A 165 -7.29 17.60 -10.07
N ALA A 166 -6.70 18.80 -9.98
CA ALA A 166 -6.80 19.81 -11.02
C ALA A 166 -6.25 19.35 -12.39
N ASN A 167 -5.49 18.24 -12.42
CA ASN A 167 -4.91 17.65 -13.62
C ASN A 167 -5.61 16.34 -14.03
N GLU A 168 -6.72 15.97 -13.36
CA GLU A 168 -7.47 14.74 -13.60
C GLU A 168 -6.70 13.43 -13.33
N ASP A 169 -5.64 13.48 -12.51
CA ASP A 169 -4.73 12.36 -12.29
C ASP A 169 -5.22 11.36 -11.21
N GLY A 170 -6.27 11.71 -10.46
CA GLY A 170 -6.90 10.80 -9.48
C GLY A 170 -5.96 10.33 -8.39
N LEU A 171 -5.93 9.01 -8.14
CA LEU A 171 -5.11 8.36 -7.12
C LEU A 171 -3.81 7.77 -7.66
N ASP A 172 -3.38 8.16 -8.83
CA ASP A 172 -2.14 7.66 -9.43
C ASP A 172 -0.89 8.43 -8.96
N LEU A 173 0.27 8.11 -9.54
CA LEU A 173 1.54 8.76 -9.20
C LEU A 173 1.62 10.21 -9.65
N TRP A 174 0.90 10.59 -10.71
CA TRP A 174 0.87 11.98 -11.16
C TRP A 174 0.07 12.85 -10.20
N GLY A 175 -1.10 12.38 -9.75
CA GLY A 175 -1.91 13.04 -8.73
C GLY A 175 -1.17 13.18 -7.40
N TYR A 176 -0.42 12.15 -7.00
CA TYR A 176 0.47 12.22 -5.85
C TYR A 176 1.55 13.29 -6.03
N GLY A 177 2.25 13.28 -7.17
CA GLY A 177 3.31 14.23 -7.47
C GLY A 177 2.80 15.68 -7.48
N THR A 178 1.61 15.93 -8.02
CA THR A 178 0.96 17.24 -8.00
C THR A 178 0.65 17.68 -6.58
N THR A 179 0.09 16.78 -5.76
CA THR A 179 -0.26 17.06 -4.34
C THR A 179 0.98 17.37 -3.51
N THR A 180 2.11 16.72 -3.77
CA THR A 180 3.37 16.93 -3.03
C THR A 180 4.26 18.04 -3.61
N GLY A 181 3.90 18.59 -4.76
CA GLY A 181 4.71 19.58 -5.49
C GLY A 181 5.92 18.97 -6.21
N GLU A 182 5.95 17.64 -6.39
CA GLU A 182 7.00 16.93 -7.14
C GLU A 182 6.68 16.88 -8.65
N SER A 183 5.45 17.19 -9.04
CA SER A 183 5.03 17.41 -10.43
C SER A 183 4.12 18.64 -10.52
N GLY A 184 4.02 19.23 -11.72
CA GLY A 184 3.19 20.40 -11.98
C GLY A 184 3.39 20.92 -13.39
N SER A 185 2.54 21.85 -13.83
CA SER A 185 2.73 22.59 -15.08
C SER A 185 3.92 23.52 -14.95
N ALA A 186 4.79 23.55 -15.98
CA ALA A 186 5.90 24.46 -16.08
C ALA A 186 5.46 25.90 -16.34
#